data_c9bdb7623cc4096c2b7a2ada4d65fe3b
#
_entry.id   c9bdb7623cc4096c2b7a2ada4d65fe3b
#
_cell.length_a   1.000
_cell.length_b   1.000
_cell.length_c   1.000
_cell.angle_alpha   90.00
_cell.angle_beta   90.00
_cell.angle_gamma   90.00
#
_symmetry.space_group_name_H-M   'P 1'
#
loop_
_entity.id
_entity.type
_entity.pdbx_description
1 polymer ?
#
loop_
_entity_poly.entity_id
_entity_poly.type
_entity_poly.pdbx_seq_one_letter_code
_entity_poly.pdbx_strand_id
1 'polypeptide(L)'
;GLLGPSMTNAIIAISSVTWTKYARLARSLVLKIRDRDYVSAAIVTGSKTPYMLFRYMLPNALPTLIITAATDIGAMMLELAALSFLGFGAKPPAPEWGFMLNEGRASMQTAPWLMIFPGLAIFIVVVVFNMLGDSIRDILDPRSE
;
A
#
# COMPACT_ATOMS: atom_id res chain seq x y z
N GLY A 1 0.89 -4.87 -22.65
CA GLY A 1 0.32 -6.03 -22.05
C GLY A 1 -0.92 -6.55 -22.75
N LEU A 2 -1.23 -7.79 -22.50
CA LEU A 2 -2.38 -8.52 -23.09
C LEU A 2 -3.75 -7.87 -22.77
N LEU A 3 -3.86 -7.11 -21.67
CA LEU A 3 -5.11 -6.50 -21.21
C LEU A 3 -5.34 -5.07 -21.70
N GLY A 4 -4.38 -4.51 -22.43
CA GLY A 4 -4.45 -3.13 -22.90
C GLY A 4 -4.25 -2.07 -21.80
N PRO A 5 -3.97 -0.81 -22.16
CA PRO A 5 -3.78 0.28 -21.24
C PRO A 5 -5.12 0.74 -20.68
N SER A 6 -5.29 0.59 -19.35
CA SER A 6 -6.50 0.99 -18.61
C SER A 6 -6.14 1.15 -17.14
N MET A 7 -6.76 2.12 -16.48
CA MET A 7 -6.65 2.32 -15.04
C MET A 7 -7.00 1.05 -14.25
N THR A 8 -8.09 0.39 -14.64
CA THR A 8 -8.54 -0.87 -14.01
C THR A 8 -7.48 -1.97 -14.13
N ASN A 9 -6.87 -2.12 -15.30
CA ASN A 9 -5.84 -3.12 -15.54
C ASN A 9 -4.56 -2.83 -14.73
N ALA A 10 -4.18 -1.55 -14.61
CA ALA A 10 -3.06 -1.12 -13.77
C ALA A 10 -3.32 -1.44 -12.28
N ILE A 11 -4.52 -1.15 -11.77
CA ILE A 11 -4.92 -1.47 -10.40
C ILE A 11 -4.90 -2.98 -10.14
N ILE A 12 -5.45 -3.78 -11.07
CA ILE A 12 -5.44 -5.25 -10.95
C ILE A 12 -4.01 -5.78 -10.93
N ALA A 13 -3.13 -5.26 -11.78
CA ALA A 13 -1.73 -5.68 -11.84
C ALA A 13 -1.00 -5.37 -10.52
N ILE A 14 -1.10 -4.14 -10.01
CA ILE A 14 -0.49 -3.73 -8.74
C ILE A 14 -1.07 -4.57 -7.60
N SER A 15 -2.39 -4.74 -7.52
CA SER A 15 -3.06 -5.52 -6.48
C SER A 15 -2.60 -6.98 -6.47
N SER A 16 -2.42 -7.58 -7.64
CA SER A 16 -1.97 -8.97 -7.78
C SER A 16 -0.55 -9.20 -7.28
N VAL A 17 0.33 -8.22 -7.45
CA VAL A 17 1.70 -8.27 -6.93
C VAL A 17 1.71 -7.99 -5.43
N THR A 18 0.99 -6.97 -5.00
CA THR A 18 0.96 -6.51 -3.62
C THR A 18 0.31 -7.54 -2.68
N TRP A 19 -0.71 -8.26 -3.14
CA TRP A 19 -1.34 -9.34 -2.38
C TRP A 19 -0.33 -10.34 -1.81
N THR A 20 0.67 -10.74 -2.58
CA THR A 20 1.68 -11.71 -2.12
C THR A 20 2.57 -11.17 -1.01
N LYS A 21 2.84 -9.86 -1.00
CA LYS A 21 3.55 -9.16 0.09
C LYS A 21 2.74 -9.23 1.39
N TYR A 22 1.45 -8.88 1.33
CA TYR A 22 0.57 -8.88 2.51
C TYR A 22 0.30 -10.29 3.03
N ALA A 23 0.12 -11.27 2.15
CA ALA A 23 -0.06 -12.66 2.54
C ALA A 23 1.18 -13.20 3.30
N ARG A 24 2.39 -12.89 2.83
CA ARG A 24 3.63 -13.26 3.53
C ARG A 24 3.79 -12.53 4.86
N LEU A 25 3.48 -11.24 4.90
CA LEU A 25 3.53 -10.45 6.13
C LEU A 25 2.54 -11.00 7.17
N ALA A 26 1.29 -11.20 6.80
CA ALA A 26 0.28 -11.77 7.68
C ALA A 26 0.70 -13.14 8.24
N ARG A 27 1.22 -14.01 7.37
CA ARG A 27 1.73 -15.32 7.78
C ARG A 27 2.87 -15.20 8.80
N SER A 28 3.85 -14.34 8.56
CA SER A 28 4.98 -14.14 9.46
C SER A 28 4.54 -13.62 10.83
N LEU A 29 3.58 -12.69 10.85
CA LEU A 29 3.01 -12.15 12.09
C LEU A 29 2.26 -13.23 12.88
N VAL A 30 1.42 -14.02 12.21
CA VAL A 30 0.67 -15.12 12.85
C VAL A 30 1.62 -16.17 13.42
N LEU A 31 2.68 -16.54 12.70
CA LEU A 31 3.68 -17.48 13.20
C LEU A 31 4.40 -16.94 14.45
N LYS A 32 4.79 -15.66 14.46
CA LYS A 32 5.42 -15.01 15.60
C LYS A 32 4.50 -14.95 16.84
N ILE A 33 3.19 -14.75 16.62
CA ILE A 33 2.21 -14.69 17.70
C ILE A 33 1.88 -16.09 18.22
N ARG A 34 1.87 -17.10 17.37
CA ARG A 34 1.58 -18.50 17.71
C ARG A 34 2.45 -19.01 18.85
N ASP A 35 3.72 -18.61 18.87
CA ASP A 35 4.71 -19.10 19.83
C ASP A 35 4.69 -18.32 21.17
N ARG A 36 3.67 -17.47 21.40
CA ARG A 36 3.50 -16.73 22.66
C ARG A 36 2.80 -17.58 23.72
N ASP A 37 3.19 -17.38 24.98
CA ASP A 37 2.70 -18.16 26.14
C ASP A 37 1.18 -18.16 26.28
N TYR A 38 0.51 -17.02 26.03
CA TYR A 38 -0.94 -16.93 26.11
C TYR A 38 -1.67 -17.74 25.03
N VAL A 39 -1.05 -17.95 23.85
CA VAL A 39 -1.60 -18.81 22.80
C VAL A 39 -1.42 -20.29 23.21
N SER A 40 -0.26 -20.63 23.74
CA SER A 40 0.01 -21.98 24.29
C SER A 40 -0.96 -22.33 25.42
N ALA A 41 -1.22 -21.40 26.34
CA ALA A 41 -2.21 -21.58 27.40
C ALA A 41 -3.63 -21.80 26.84
N ALA A 42 -4.01 -21.06 25.78
CA ALA A 42 -5.30 -21.23 25.12
C ALA A 42 -5.43 -22.61 24.44
N ILE A 43 -4.36 -23.19 23.92
CA ILE A 43 -4.34 -24.54 23.37
C ILE A 43 -4.58 -25.57 24.47
N VAL A 44 -3.88 -25.45 25.58
CA VAL A 44 -4.00 -26.38 26.74
C VAL A 44 -5.43 -26.36 27.32
N THR A 45 -6.10 -25.21 27.30
CA THR A 45 -7.51 -25.07 27.72
C THR A 45 -8.52 -25.58 26.69
N GLY A 46 -8.07 -26.16 25.56
CA GLY A 46 -8.94 -26.75 24.54
C GLY A 46 -9.59 -25.75 23.59
N SER A 47 -9.07 -24.55 23.45
CA SER A 47 -9.59 -23.54 22.53
C SER A 47 -9.48 -24.01 21.07
N LYS A 48 -10.56 -23.85 20.30
CA LYS A 48 -10.59 -24.22 18.87
C LYS A 48 -9.76 -23.26 18.02
N THR A 49 -9.11 -23.77 16.99
CA THR A 49 -8.27 -23.00 16.07
C THR A 49 -8.90 -21.71 15.53
N PRO A 50 -10.17 -21.69 15.03
CA PRO A 50 -10.78 -20.46 14.54
C PRO A 50 -10.97 -19.42 15.66
N TYR A 51 -11.30 -19.85 16.87
CA TYR A 51 -11.41 -18.94 18.02
C TYR A 51 -10.06 -18.29 18.34
N MET A 52 -8.97 -19.05 18.34
CA MET A 52 -7.62 -18.53 18.56
C MET A 52 -7.22 -17.52 17.48
N LEU A 53 -7.55 -17.82 16.22
CA LEU A 53 -7.23 -16.94 15.10
C LEU A 53 -7.90 -15.57 15.26
N PHE A 54 -9.22 -15.54 15.51
CA PHE A 54 -9.98 -14.28 15.59
C PHE A 54 -9.82 -13.54 16.90
N ARG A 55 -9.58 -14.25 18.02
CA ARG A 55 -9.52 -13.65 19.36
C ARG A 55 -8.13 -13.23 19.78
N TYR A 56 -7.10 -13.95 19.35
CA TYR A 56 -5.72 -13.71 19.80
C TYR A 56 -4.78 -13.31 18.66
N MET A 57 -4.81 -14.02 17.53
CA MET A 57 -3.82 -13.79 16.48
C MET A 57 -4.15 -12.55 15.63
N LEU A 58 -5.37 -12.45 15.12
CA LEU A 58 -5.78 -11.37 14.23
C LEU A 58 -5.70 -9.99 14.91
N PRO A 59 -6.24 -9.76 16.13
CA PRO A 59 -6.14 -8.46 16.79
C PRO A 59 -4.71 -8.00 17.03
N ASN A 60 -3.80 -8.94 17.33
CA ASN A 60 -2.38 -8.63 17.55
C ASN A 60 -1.58 -8.42 16.25
N ALA A 61 -2.03 -8.96 15.13
CA ALA A 61 -1.41 -8.77 13.82
C ALA A 61 -1.92 -7.49 13.12
N LEU A 62 -3.18 -7.09 13.38
CA LEU A 62 -3.84 -5.97 12.71
C LEU A 62 -3.07 -4.63 12.79
N PRO A 63 -2.52 -4.20 13.96
CA PRO A 63 -1.79 -2.94 14.04
C PRO A 63 -0.64 -2.88 13.03
N THR A 64 0.19 -3.92 12.96
CA THR A 64 1.32 -3.98 12.02
C THR A 64 0.85 -4.00 10.56
N LEU A 65 -0.26 -4.69 10.25
CA LEU A 65 -0.83 -4.70 8.90
C LEU A 65 -1.36 -3.33 8.50
N ILE A 66 -2.04 -2.63 9.42
CA ILE A 66 -2.57 -1.28 9.18
C ILE A 66 -1.44 -0.27 8.95
N ILE A 67 -0.39 -0.31 9.79
CA ILE A 67 0.79 0.55 9.63
C ILE A 67 1.42 0.32 8.25
N THR A 68 1.65 -0.95 7.89
CA THR A 68 2.24 -1.29 6.58
C THR A 68 1.34 -0.82 5.44
N ALA A 69 0.01 -0.99 5.56
CA ALA A 69 -0.92 -0.52 4.54
C ALA A 69 -0.89 1.01 4.39
N ALA A 70 -0.83 1.74 5.48
CA ALA A 70 -0.77 3.21 5.46
C ALA A 70 0.49 3.73 4.77
N THR A 71 1.65 3.14 5.07
CA THR A 71 2.93 3.52 4.42
C THR A 71 3.00 3.09 2.96
N ASP A 72 2.36 1.98 2.59
CA ASP A 72 2.36 1.48 1.21
C ASP A 72 1.49 2.30 0.25
N ILE A 73 0.51 3.10 0.74
CA ILE A 73 -0.34 3.94 -0.12
C ILE A 73 0.51 4.88 -0.97
N GLY A 74 1.49 5.55 -0.37
CA GLY A 74 2.40 6.44 -1.10
C GLY A 74 3.21 5.72 -2.18
N ALA A 75 3.73 4.54 -1.87
CA ALA A 75 4.48 3.71 -2.81
C ALA A 75 3.61 3.24 -3.98
N MET A 76 2.40 2.74 -3.70
CA MET A 76 1.44 2.30 -4.74
C MET A 76 1.02 3.45 -5.66
N MET A 77 0.89 4.66 -5.11
CA MET A 77 0.58 5.84 -5.90
C MET A 77 1.70 6.18 -6.86
N LEU A 78 2.97 6.08 -6.44
CA LEU A 78 4.13 6.26 -7.31
C LEU A 78 4.19 5.17 -8.40
N GLU A 79 3.93 3.92 -8.05
CA GLU A 79 3.89 2.80 -9.01
C GLU A 79 2.81 3.02 -10.07
N LEU A 80 1.60 3.45 -9.65
CA LEU A 80 0.51 3.77 -10.56
C LEU A 80 0.86 4.94 -11.48
N ALA A 81 1.41 6.03 -10.92
CA ALA A 81 1.84 7.18 -11.69
C ALA A 81 2.95 6.82 -12.69
N ALA A 82 3.89 5.95 -12.31
CA ALA A 82 4.94 5.46 -13.20
C ALA A 82 4.37 4.61 -14.35
N LEU A 83 3.43 3.71 -14.08
CA LEU A 83 2.75 2.93 -15.13
C LEU A 83 1.98 3.84 -16.09
N SER A 84 1.28 4.83 -15.57
CA SER A 84 0.55 5.81 -16.38
C SER A 84 1.48 6.69 -17.19
N PHE A 85 2.61 7.12 -16.62
CA PHE A 85 3.67 7.84 -17.33
C PHE A 85 4.23 7.03 -18.50
N LEU A 86 4.35 5.72 -18.36
CA LEU A 86 4.78 4.80 -19.43
C LEU A 86 3.67 4.47 -20.43
N GLY A 87 2.45 5.00 -20.26
CA GLY A 87 1.32 4.80 -21.14
C GLY A 87 0.50 3.53 -20.89
N PHE A 88 0.72 2.84 -19.76
CA PHE A 88 -0.04 1.64 -19.37
C PHE A 88 -1.22 1.93 -18.43
N GLY A 89 -1.38 3.17 -17.97
CA GLY A 89 -2.43 3.59 -17.06
C GLY A 89 -3.68 4.13 -17.73
N ALA A 90 -4.24 5.19 -17.15
CA ALA A 90 -5.43 5.86 -17.64
C ALA A 90 -5.20 6.46 -19.04
N LYS A 91 -6.28 6.49 -19.82
CA LYS A 91 -6.32 7.19 -21.11
C LYS A 91 -7.34 8.33 -21.04
N PRO A 92 -7.16 9.40 -21.86
CA PRO A 92 -8.17 10.41 -22.01
C PRO A 92 -9.56 9.82 -22.28
N PRO A 93 -10.64 10.38 -21.70
CA PRO A 93 -10.70 11.63 -20.94
C PRO A 93 -10.45 11.50 -19.42
N ALA A 94 -9.99 10.34 -18.91
CA ALA A 94 -9.79 10.15 -17.48
C ALA A 94 -8.59 11.00 -16.97
N PRO A 95 -8.81 11.97 -16.03
CA PRO A 95 -7.74 12.78 -15.50
C PRO A 95 -6.87 11.93 -14.53
N GLU A 96 -5.56 11.90 -14.79
CA GLU A 96 -4.61 11.17 -13.97
C GLU A 96 -3.23 11.86 -14.04
N TRP A 97 -2.60 12.09 -12.90
CA TRP A 97 -1.36 12.87 -12.81
C TRP A 97 -0.18 12.25 -13.53
N GLY A 98 -0.03 10.92 -13.49
CA GLY A 98 1.04 10.22 -14.20
C GLY A 98 0.88 10.35 -15.73
N PHE A 99 -0.35 10.31 -16.22
CA PHE A 99 -0.63 10.55 -17.65
C PHE A 99 -0.37 12.02 -18.03
N MET A 100 -0.75 12.98 -17.16
CA MET A 100 -0.44 14.41 -17.38
C MET A 100 1.07 14.66 -17.48
N LEU A 101 1.89 13.95 -16.69
CA LEU A 101 3.35 13.98 -16.80
C LEU A 101 3.83 13.45 -18.16
N ASN A 102 3.21 12.40 -18.67
CA ASN A 102 3.55 11.84 -19.98
C ASN A 102 3.26 12.84 -21.10
N GLU A 103 2.07 13.46 -21.10
CA GLU A 103 1.70 14.48 -22.10
C GLU A 103 2.58 15.74 -22.00
N GLY A 104 2.86 16.21 -20.77
CA GLY A 104 3.70 17.37 -20.52
C GLY A 104 5.14 17.22 -21.00
N ARG A 105 5.63 15.98 -21.15
CA ARG A 105 6.97 15.69 -21.63
C ARG A 105 7.29 16.31 -22.98
N ALA A 106 6.34 16.30 -23.93
CA ALA A 106 6.54 16.89 -25.25
C ALA A 106 6.69 18.41 -25.21
N SER A 107 6.13 19.07 -24.21
CA SER A 107 6.14 20.51 -24.03
C SER A 107 7.12 21.00 -22.95
N MET A 108 8.05 20.17 -22.50
CA MET A 108 8.94 20.47 -21.38
C MET A 108 9.79 21.72 -21.60
N GLN A 109 10.18 22.01 -22.84
CA GLN A 109 10.99 23.18 -23.18
C GLN A 109 10.18 24.50 -23.30
N THR A 110 8.89 24.39 -23.63
CA THR A 110 8.02 25.55 -23.87
C THR A 110 7.06 25.81 -22.72
N ALA A 111 6.62 24.76 -22.02
CA ALA A 111 5.64 24.81 -20.96
C ALA A 111 5.98 23.85 -19.80
N PRO A 112 7.09 24.07 -19.05
CA PRO A 112 7.56 23.16 -18.01
C PRO A 112 6.55 22.99 -16.87
N TRP A 113 5.68 23.94 -16.65
CA TRP A 113 4.64 23.88 -15.61
C TRP A 113 3.65 22.72 -15.80
N LEU A 114 3.46 22.21 -17.03
CA LEU A 114 2.61 21.06 -17.31
C LEU A 114 3.13 19.76 -16.66
N MET A 115 4.43 19.70 -16.35
CA MET A 115 5.02 18.60 -15.60
C MET A 115 5.20 18.93 -14.11
N ILE A 116 5.54 20.19 -13.81
CA ILE A 116 5.82 20.61 -12.43
C ILE A 116 4.57 20.44 -11.54
N PHE A 117 3.40 20.91 -11.99
CA PHE A 117 2.19 20.85 -11.17
C PHE A 117 1.71 19.42 -10.85
N PRO A 118 1.54 18.51 -11.81
CA PRO A 118 1.16 17.14 -11.48
C PRO A 118 2.28 16.40 -10.71
N GLY A 119 3.55 16.69 -10.97
CA GLY A 119 4.65 16.16 -10.20
C GLY A 119 4.64 16.60 -8.74
N LEU A 120 4.39 17.89 -8.47
CA LEU A 120 4.21 18.42 -7.12
C LEU A 120 2.99 17.83 -6.44
N ALA A 121 1.88 17.64 -7.15
CA ALA A 121 0.68 17.03 -6.59
C ALA A 121 0.97 15.60 -6.10
N ILE A 122 1.61 14.78 -6.93
CA ILE A 122 2.04 13.43 -6.54
C ILE A 122 2.98 13.49 -5.33
N PHE A 123 3.99 14.35 -5.35
CA PHE A 123 4.95 14.51 -4.27
C PHE A 123 4.27 14.85 -2.94
N ILE A 124 3.38 15.86 -2.93
CA ILE A 124 2.67 16.27 -1.72
C ILE A 124 1.84 15.13 -1.15
N VAL A 125 1.09 14.43 -2.01
CA VAL A 125 0.25 13.31 -1.54
C VAL A 125 1.09 12.18 -0.99
N VAL A 126 2.19 11.82 -1.64
CA VAL A 126 3.12 10.78 -1.15
C VAL A 126 3.70 11.16 0.20
N VAL A 127 4.15 12.41 0.38
CA VAL A 127 4.69 12.89 1.67
C VAL A 127 3.61 12.83 2.75
N VAL A 128 2.39 13.30 2.47
CA VAL A 128 1.28 13.28 3.45
C VAL A 128 0.94 11.85 3.87
N PHE A 129 0.85 10.91 2.94
CA PHE A 129 0.55 9.52 3.29
C PHE A 129 1.70 8.84 4.04
N ASN A 130 2.95 9.13 3.73
CA ASN A 130 4.09 8.62 4.50
C ASN A 130 4.08 9.17 5.94
N MET A 131 3.87 10.48 6.12
CA MET A 131 3.76 11.08 7.46
C MET A 131 2.57 10.52 8.25
N LEU A 132 1.44 10.27 7.58
CA LEU A 132 0.27 9.65 8.20
C LEU A 132 0.58 8.21 8.62
N GLY A 133 1.28 7.44 7.81
CA GLY A 133 1.73 6.09 8.12
C GLY A 133 2.65 6.07 9.34
N ASP A 134 3.61 6.99 9.41
CA ASP A 134 4.52 7.13 10.55
C ASP A 134 3.75 7.54 11.82
N SER A 135 2.83 8.49 11.73
CA SER A 135 1.98 8.89 12.86
C SER A 135 1.10 7.75 13.40
N ILE A 136 0.54 6.92 12.49
CA ILE A 136 -0.22 5.72 12.88
C ILE A 136 0.71 4.72 13.58
N ARG A 137 1.94 4.57 13.10
CA ARG A 137 2.93 3.70 13.71
C ARG A 137 3.25 4.13 15.14
N ASP A 138 3.49 5.42 15.37
CA ASP A 138 3.82 5.96 16.70
C ASP A 138 2.68 5.75 17.70
N ILE A 139 1.42 5.83 17.25
CA ILE A 139 0.25 5.59 18.09
C ILE A 139 0.05 4.10 18.41
N LEU A 140 0.31 3.23 17.43
CA LEU A 140 0.04 1.78 17.56
C LEU A 140 1.22 0.97 18.08
N ASP A 141 2.44 1.52 18.12
CA ASP A 141 3.64 0.88 18.70
C ASP A 141 4.07 1.60 19.99
N PRO A 142 3.52 1.24 21.16
CA PRO A 142 3.83 1.88 22.45
C PRO A 142 5.23 1.55 22.99
N ARG A 143 6.13 0.96 22.20
CA ARG A 143 7.48 0.56 22.64
C ARG A 143 8.56 1.62 22.39
N SER A 144 8.20 2.85 22.15
CA SER A 144 9.14 3.96 21.94
C SER A 144 9.50 4.74 23.22
N GLU A 145 9.25 4.16 24.41
CA GLU A 145 9.81 4.66 25.69
C GLU A 145 10.79 3.67 26.30
#